data_9b2f588c44b0fa83cb3c4dfe77b81d76
#
_entry.id   9b2f588c44b0fa83cb3c4dfe77b81d76
#
_cell.length_a   1.000
_cell.length_b   1.000
_cell.length_c   1.000
_cell.angle_alpha   90.00
_cell.angle_beta   90.00
_cell.angle_gamma   90.00
#
_symmetry.space_group_name_H-M   'P 1'
#
loop_
_entity.id
_entity.type
_entity.pdbx_description
1 polymer ?
#
loop_
_entity_poly.entity_id
_entity_poly.type
_entity_poly.pdbx_seq_one_letter_code
_entity_poly.pdbx_strand_id
1 'polypeptide(L)'
;MGVEAIGVDDPYLDAEVIALADRCYRAVGLTGFRLDLTSLGCCECRPAYREKLQSFLFALPLDEETRHRAEINPLRVLDDKREDVRAMMADAPLMLDHLCEGCRTHFEAVTGMLDGMGVEYVINPRMVRGLDYYTKTTFEFVHDGLGAQSGIGGGGRYDGLMAQIGGQDLSGIGFGLGVDRTVLALEAEGVTLEGVERRVDVFGVGIGEKAQERMALLINELRAAGISTDMAYGGRGLKGAMKGADRAGAKFALVLGDRELEAGEVTVKNLADHSQVTVALSAEAVAAAVQAQHAIK
;
A
#
# COMPACT_ATOMS: atom_id res chain seq x y z
N MET A 1 -3.97 2.32 0.74
CA MET A 1 -4.66 3.61 0.87
C MET A 1 -5.28 3.96 -0.47
N GLY A 2 -6.49 4.51 -0.52
CA GLY A 2 -7.15 4.86 -1.79
C GLY A 2 -8.02 6.10 -1.64
N VAL A 3 -8.34 6.72 -2.77
CA VAL A 3 -9.24 7.87 -2.90
C VAL A 3 -10.14 7.62 -4.09
N GLU A 4 -11.42 7.89 -3.94
CA GLU A 4 -12.43 7.79 -4.98
C GLU A 4 -13.23 9.09 -5.04
N ALA A 5 -13.34 9.66 -6.24
CA ALA A 5 -14.17 10.82 -6.55
C ALA A 5 -15.29 10.39 -7.50
N ILE A 6 -16.53 10.48 -7.05
CA ILE A 6 -17.70 9.92 -7.74
C ILE A 6 -18.72 11.02 -8.02
N GLY A 7 -19.35 10.99 -9.20
CA GLY A 7 -20.46 11.85 -9.58
C GLY A 7 -20.08 13.07 -10.42
N VAL A 8 -18.80 13.21 -10.81
CA VAL A 8 -18.33 14.34 -11.62
C VAL A 8 -17.60 13.83 -12.87
N ASP A 9 -18.04 14.23 -14.05
CA ASP A 9 -17.37 13.97 -15.34
C ASP A 9 -16.64 15.25 -15.79
N ASP A 10 -15.45 15.44 -15.20
CA ASP A 10 -14.59 16.58 -15.47
C ASP A 10 -13.13 16.13 -15.56
N PRO A 11 -12.40 16.42 -16.67
CA PRO A 11 -10.99 16.05 -16.82
C PRO A 11 -10.06 16.71 -15.79
N TYR A 12 -10.44 17.86 -15.25
CA TYR A 12 -9.64 18.52 -14.21
C TYR A 12 -9.64 17.76 -12.89
N LEU A 13 -10.72 17.02 -12.61
CA LEU A 13 -10.79 16.12 -11.47
C LEU A 13 -9.83 14.93 -11.63
N ASP A 14 -9.64 14.43 -12.86
CA ASP A 14 -8.65 13.38 -13.13
C ASP A 14 -7.23 13.87 -12.77
N ALA A 15 -6.89 15.09 -13.22
CA ALA A 15 -5.60 15.70 -12.92
C ALA A 15 -5.42 15.94 -11.40
N GLU A 16 -6.45 16.39 -10.69
CA GLU A 16 -6.43 16.61 -9.25
C GLU A 16 -6.17 15.29 -8.48
N VAL A 17 -6.88 14.22 -8.86
CA VAL A 17 -6.73 12.89 -8.25
C VAL A 17 -5.33 12.33 -8.48
N ILE A 18 -4.77 12.49 -9.69
CA ILE A 18 -3.39 12.10 -10.02
C ILE A 18 -2.38 12.93 -9.21
N ALA A 19 -2.54 14.24 -9.17
CA ALA A 19 -1.65 15.13 -8.42
C ALA A 19 -1.69 14.85 -6.91
N LEU A 20 -2.85 14.47 -6.37
CA LEU A 20 -2.98 14.05 -4.97
C LEU A 20 -2.15 12.80 -4.70
N ALA A 21 -2.21 11.79 -5.58
CA ALA A 21 -1.43 10.56 -5.45
C ALA A 21 0.08 10.83 -5.53
N ASP A 22 0.53 11.68 -6.48
CA ASP A 22 1.93 12.13 -6.59
C ASP A 22 2.40 12.79 -5.29
N ARG A 23 1.60 13.73 -4.76
CA ARG A 23 1.92 14.42 -3.51
C ARG A 23 1.98 13.48 -2.30
N CYS A 24 1.13 12.45 -2.26
CA CYS A 24 1.20 11.44 -1.21
C CYS A 24 2.55 10.71 -1.19
N TYR A 25 3.07 10.30 -2.34
CA TYR A 25 4.38 9.66 -2.44
C TYR A 25 5.52 10.62 -2.07
N ARG A 26 5.50 11.85 -2.57
CA ARG A 26 6.52 12.87 -2.23
C ARG A 26 6.49 13.24 -0.76
N ALA A 27 5.31 13.30 -0.14
CA ALA A 27 5.16 13.63 1.28
C ALA A 27 5.76 12.58 2.22
N VAL A 28 5.83 11.30 1.81
CA VAL A 28 6.52 10.26 2.57
C VAL A 28 8.02 10.15 2.23
N GLY A 29 8.53 11.03 1.36
CA GLY A 29 9.94 11.11 1.02
C GLY A 29 10.36 10.30 -0.20
N LEU A 30 9.41 9.71 -0.95
CA LEU A 30 9.72 8.96 -2.17
C LEU A 30 9.99 9.93 -3.33
N THR A 31 11.06 9.71 -4.09
CA THR A 31 11.49 10.58 -5.20
C THR A 31 11.77 9.84 -6.49
N GLY A 32 12.20 8.60 -6.44
CA GLY A 32 12.63 7.77 -7.58
C GLY A 32 11.50 7.02 -8.28
N PHE A 33 10.28 7.53 -8.26
CA PHE A 33 9.17 6.94 -9.00
C PHE A 33 8.86 7.70 -10.28
N ARG A 34 8.20 7.00 -11.22
CA ARG A 34 7.70 7.55 -12.48
C ARG A 34 6.18 7.36 -12.52
N LEU A 35 5.47 8.36 -13.01
CA LEU A 35 4.06 8.29 -13.33
C LEU A 35 3.87 7.94 -14.80
N ASP A 36 3.38 6.75 -15.08
CA ASP A 36 2.94 6.34 -16.41
C ASP A 36 1.46 6.71 -16.59
N LEU A 37 1.13 7.35 -17.71
CA LEU A 37 -0.20 7.88 -18.02
C LEU A 37 -0.63 7.45 -19.43
N THR A 38 -1.90 7.07 -19.60
CA THR A 38 -2.50 6.80 -20.91
C THR A 38 -4.00 7.01 -20.88
N SER A 39 -4.64 6.86 -22.06
CA SER A 39 -6.08 6.78 -22.20
C SER A 39 -6.48 5.43 -22.78
N LEU A 40 -7.45 4.77 -22.15
CA LEU A 40 -8.05 3.52 -22.63
C LEU A 40 -9.29 3.76 -23.50
N GLY A 41 -9.60 5.02 -23.81
CA GLY A 41 -10.77 5.38 -24.60
C GLY A 41 -12.10 5.10 -23.87
N CYS A 42 -13.19 5.32 -24.56
CA CYS A 42 -14.56 5.08 -24.06
C CYS A 42 -15.26 3.94 -24.82
N CYS A 43 -16.53 3.71 -24.50
CA CYS A 43 -17.36 2.70 -25.17
C CYS A 43 -17.57 2.96 -26.66
N GLU A 44 -17.38 4.19 -27.16
CA GLU A 44 -17.49 4.52 -28.58
C GLU A 44 -16.22 4.18 -29.37
N CYS A 45 -15.04 4.53 -28.87
CA CYS A 45 -13.79 4.37 -29.64
C CYS A 45 -13.11 3.02 -29.38
N ARG A 46 -13.32 2.39 -28.23
CA ARG A 46 -12.68 1.12 -27.87
C ARG A 46 -13.06 -0.07 -28.77
N PRO A 47 -14.31 -0.25 -29.24
CA PRO A 47 -14.66 -1.40 -30.10
C PRO A 47 -13.87 -1.41 -31.39
N ALA A 48 -13.80 -0.32 -32.14
CA ALA A 48 -13.04 -0.22 -33.40
C ALA A 48 -11.53 -0.44 -33.21
N TYR A 49 -10.98 0.06 -32.11
CA TYR A 49 -9.58 -0.21 -31.75
C TYR A 49 -9.36 -1.69 -31.45
N ARG A 50 -10.26 -2.31 -30.68
CA ARG A 50 -10.18 -3.73 -30.32
C ARG A 50 -10.16 -4.62 -31.56
N GLU A 51 -11.01 -4.36 -32.56
CA GLU A 51 -11.03 -5.09 -33.83
C GLU A 51 -9.70 -4.95 -34.59
N LYS A 52 -9.15 -3.74 -34.64
CA LYS A 52 -7.84 -3.50 -35.27
C LYS A 52 -6.72 -4.24 -34.57
N LEU A 53 -6.66 -4.14 -33.23
CA LEU A 53 -5.66 -4.83 -32.43
C LEU A 53 -5.79 -6.36 -32.60
N GLN A 54 -7.00 -6.88 -32.57
CA GLN A 54 -7.25 -8.31 -32.74
C GLN A 54 -6.82 -8.80 -34.12
N SER A 55 -7.13 -8.03 -35.18
CA SER A 55 -6.67 -8.33 -36.55
C SER A 55 -5.14 -8.34 -36.66
N PHE A 56 -4.47 -7.40 -36.02
CA PHE A 56 -3.01 -7.36 -35.95
C PHE A 56 -2.46 -8.60 -35.23
N LEU A 57 -3.00 -8.94 -34.06
CA LEU A 57 -2.53 -10.08 -33.26
C LEU A 57 -2.70 -11.42 -34.00
N PHE A 58 -3.79 -11.60 -34.71
CA PHE A 58 -4.05 -12.86 -35.46
C PHE A 58 -3.16 -13.03 -36.69
N ALA A 59 -2.53 -11.97 -37.18
CA ALA A 59 -1.52 -12.02 -38.23
C ALA A 59 -0.13 -12.44 -37.73
N LEU A 60 0.08 -12.45 -36.41
CA LEU A 60 1.36 -12.82 -35.81
C LEU A 60 1.45 -14.33 -35.48
N PRO A 61 2.66 -14.90 -35.43
CA PRO A 61 2.89 -16.31 -35.10
C PRO A 61 2.81 -16.52 -33.59
N LEU A 62 1.66 -16.23 -32.99
CA LEU A 62 1.40 -16.39 -31.57
C LEU A 62 1.21 -17.88 -31.20
N ASP A 63 1.69 -18.27 -30.02
CA ASP A 63 1.37 -19.55 -29.42
C ASP A 63 -0.12 -19.67 -29.09
N GLU A 64 -0.59 -20.89 -28.85
CA GLU A 64 -2.03 -21.19 -28.65
C GLU A 64 -2.60 -20.43 -27.42
N GLU A 65 -1.83 -20.32 -26.32
CA GLU A 65 -2.26 -19.62 -25.12
C GLU A 65 -2.42 -18.12 -25.39
N THR A 66 -1.44 -17.49 -26.05
CA THR A 66 -1.48 -16.07 -26.40
C THR A 66 -2.57 -15.76 -27.40
N ARG A 67 -2.78 -16.65 -28.37
CA ARG A 67 -3.87 -16.53 -29.34
C ARG A 67 -5.23 -16.59 -28.67
N HIS A 68 -5.44 -17.53 -27.75
CA HIS A 68 -6.67 -17.61 -26.98
C HIS A 68 -6.88 -16.35 -26.11
N ARG A 69 -5.82 -15.81 -25.52
CA ARG A 69 -5.87 -14.54 -24.79
C ARG A 69 -6.25 -13.37 -25.69
N ALA A 70 -5.73 -13.33 -26.92
CA ALA A 70 -6.08 -12.33 -27.93
C ALA A 70 -7.55 -12.38 -28.37
N GLU A 71 -8.18 -13.57 -28.36
CA GLU A 71 -9.62 -13.75 -28.63
C GLU A 71 -10.48 -13.14 -27.52
N ILE A 72 -10.15 -13.42 -26.27
CA ILE A 72 -10.94 -12.97 -25.12
C ILE A 72 -10.69 -11.50 -24.81
N ASN A 73 -9.43 -11.11 -24.66
CA ASN A 73 -9.04 -9.75 -24.33
C ASN A 73 -7.69 -9.36 -24.99
N PRO A 74 -7.73 -8.82 -26.22
CA PRO A 74 -6.53 -8.50 -26.98
C PRO A 74 -5.63 -7.47 -26.28
N LEU A 75 -6.18 -6.55 -25.47
CA LEU A 75 -5.42 -5.58 -24.71
C LEU A 75 -4.42 -6.24 -23.73
N ARG A 76 -4.78 -7.40 -23.16
CA ARG A 76 -3.91 -8.15 -22.24
C ARG A 76 -2.65 -8.73 -22.90
N VAL A 77 -2.62 -8.84 -24.23
CA VAL A 77 -1.43 -9.28 -24.95
C VAL A 77 -0.37 -8.19 -25.00
N LEU A 78 -0.77 -6.91 -24.98
CA LEU A 78 0.15 -5.78 -24.96
C LEU A 78 1.01 -5.72 -23.68
N ASP A 79 0.52 -6.27 -22.57
CA ASP A 79 1.21 -6.32 -21.27
C ASP A 79 1.91 -7.67 -21.03
N ASP A 80 2.13 -8.47 -22.05
CA ASP A 80 2.84 -9.74 -21.90
C ASP A 80 4.32 -9.48 -21.50
N LYS A 81 4.78 -10.21 -20.49
CA LYS A 81 6.14 -10.03 -19.94
C LYS A 81 7.20 -10.82 -20.69
N ARG A 82 6.81 -11.74 -21.54
CA ARG A 82 7.73 -12.54 -22.36
C ARG A 82 8.37 -11.66 -23.43
N GLU A 83 9.68 -11.73 -23.55
CA GLU A 83 10.46 -10.86 -24.41
C GLU A 83 10.12 -11.06 -25.90
N ASP A 84 9.89 -12.30 -26.32
CA ASP A 84 9.48 -12.67 -27.68
C ASP A 84 8.10 -12.07 -28.05
N VAL A 85 7.12 -12.15 -27.14
CA VAL A 85 5.80 -11.55 -27.36
C VAL A 85 5.89 -10.03 -27.37
N ARG A 86 6.65 -9.43 -26.44
CA ARG A 86 6.86 -7.98 -26.40
C ARG A 86 7.50 -7.43 -27.68
N ALA A 87 8.47 -8.16 -28.24
CA ALA A 87 9.09 -7.81 -29.51
C ALA A 87 8.08 -7.77 -30.65
N MET A 88 7.15 -8.74 -30.71
CA MET A 88 6.06 -8.78 -31.69
C MET A 88 5.06 -7.63 -31.54
N MET A 89 4.94 -7.04 -30.34
CA MET A 89 4.03 -5.90 -30.08
C MET A 89 4.62 -4.55 -30.50
N ALA A 90 5.85 -4.51 -31.05
CA ALA A 90 6.50 -3.24 -31.42
C ALA A 90 5.66 -2.39 -32.38
N ASP A 91 4.97 -3.04 -33.33
CA ASP A 91 4.16 -2.36 -34.35
C ASP A 91 2.65 -2.47 -34.06
N ALA A 92 2.26 -2.87 -32.85
CA ALA A 92 0.85 -2.96 -32.49
C ALA A 92 0.16 -1.58 -32.52
N PRO A 93 -1.08 -1.49 -33.06
CA PRO A 93 -1.82 -0.24 -33.01
C PRO A 93 -1.99 0.27 -31.60
N LEU A 94 -1.87 1.59 -31.40
CA LEU A 94 -1.96 2.23 -30.09
C LEU A 94 -3.38 2.79 -29.88
N MET A 95 -3.92 2.64 -28.68
CA MET A 95 -5.24 3.19 -28.34
C MET A 95 -5.30 4.72 -28.52
N LEU A 96 -4.22 5.41 -28.21
CA LEU A 96 -4.14 6.87 -28.32
C LEU A 96 -4.36 7.38 -29.75
N ASP A 97 -3.99 6.59 -30.78
CA ASP A 97 -4.21 6.93 -32.19
C ASP A 97 -5.66 6.70 -32.65
N HIS A 98 -6.48 6.09 -31.80
CA HIS A 98 -7.86 5.69 -32.11
C HIS A 98 -8.89 6.30 -31.16
N LEU A 99 -8.50 7.30 -30.38
CA LEU A 99 -9.42 8.02 -29.51
C LEU A 99 -10.46 8.79 -30.36
N CYS A 100 -11.73 8.74 -29.94
CA CYS A 100 -12.73 9.68 -30.44
C CYS A 100 -12.39 11.12 -29.98
N GLU A 101 -13.02 12.10 -30.61
CA GLU A 101 -12.78 13.52 -30.31
C GLU A 101 -12.93 13.83 -28.81
N GLY A 102 -14.02 13.35 -28.19
CA GLY A 102 -14.27 13.58 -26.76
C GLY A 102 -13.18 12.98 -25.86
N CYS A 103 -12.67 11.76 -26.15
CA CYS A 103 -11.59 11.16 -25.40
C CYS A 103 -10.24 11.87 -25.61
N ARG A 104 -9.99 12.39 -26.81
CA ARG A 104 -8.78 13.16 -27.10
C ARG A 104 -8.79 14.48 -26.34
N THR A 105 -9.86 15.26 -26.46
CA THR A 105 -10.02 16.52 -25.74
C THR A 105 -9.92 16.33 -24.23
N HIS A 106 -10.55 15.28 -23.71
CA HIS A 106 -10.44 14.92 -22.29
C HIS A 106 -8.99 14.66 -21.88
N PHE A 107 -8.26 13.84 -22.64
CA PHE A 107 -6.89 13.48 -22.32
C PHE A 107 -5.92 14.67 -22.43
N GLU A 108 -6.12 15.54 -23.45
CA GLU A 108 -5.38 16.80 -23.61
C GLU A 108 -5.64 17.76 -22.45
N ALA A 109 -6.85 17.84 -21.94
CA ALA A 109 -7.19 18.66 -20.76
C ALA A 109 -6.50 18.12 -19.50
N VAL A 110 -6.49 16.80 -19.30
CA VAL A 110 -5.80 16.15 -18.16
C VAL A 110 -4.30 16.45 -18.23
N THR A 111 -3.66 16.20 -19.36
CA THR A 111 -2.20 16.42 -19.52
C THR A 111 -1.84 17.88 -19.37
N GLY A 112 -2.57 18.80 -20.00
CA GLY A 112 -2.35 20.24 -19.86
C GLY A 112 -2.49 20.75 -18.41
N MET A 113 -3.42 20.16 -17.65
CA MET A 113 -3.58 20.51 -16.23
C MET A 113 -2.42 19.95 -15.39
N LEU A 114 -1.98 18.71 -15.63
CA LEU A 114 -0.82 18.12 -14.95
C LEU A 114 0.45 18.92 -15.19
N ASP A 115 0.66 19.39 -16.45
CA ASP A 115 1.76 20.29 -16.81
C ASP A 115 1.68 21.60 -16.01
N GLY A 116 0.48 22.20 -15.93
CA GLY A 116 0.24 23.41 -15.14
C GLY A 116 0.43 23.24 -13.65
N MET A 117 0.21 22.02 -13.11
CA MET A 117 0.44 21.65 -11.71
C MET A 117 1.89 21.27 -11.42
N GLY A 118 2.75 21.14 -12.45
CA GLY A 118 4.14 20.70 -12.34
C GLY A 118 4.28 19.21 -11.95
N VAL A 119 3.32 18.38 -12.32
CA VAL A 119 3.37 16.92 -12.12
C VAL A 119 4.05 16.29 -13.33
N GLU A 120 5.18 15.63 -13.09
CA GLU A 120 5.92 14.92 -14.14
C GLU A 120 5.27 13.59 -14.47
N TYR A 121 5.10 13.28 -15.75
CA TYR A 121 4.54 12.02 -16.22
C TYR A 121 5.17 11.57 -17.54
N VAL A 122 5.00 10.29 -17.85
CA VAL A 122 5.38 9.70 -19.14
C VAL A 122 4.14 9.13 -19.79
N ILE A 123 3.89 9.50 -21.04
CA ILE A 123 2.84 8.84 -21.84
C ILE A 123 3.29 7.43 -22.17
N ASN A 124 2.59 6.46 -21.61
CA ASN A 124 2.83 5.04 -21.86
C ASN A 124 1.66 4.45 -22.67
N PRO A 125 1.68 4.51 -24.00
CA PRO A 125 0.54 4.12 -24.85
C PRO A 125 0.27 2.62 -24.84
N ARG A 126 1.15 1.82 -24.26
CA ARG A 126 1.01 0.35 -24.15
C ARG A 126 0.64 -0.11 -22.74
N MET A 127 0.49 0.82 -21.81
CA MET A 127 0.07 0.48 -20.46
C MET A 127 -1.35 -0.10 -20.48
N VAL A 128 -1.49 -1.29 -19.91
CA VAL A 128 -2.77 -1.97 -19.72
C VAL A 128 -2.95 -2.20 -18.22
N ARG A 129 -4.13 -1.90 -17.71
CA ARG A 129 -4.46 -2.10 -16.30
C ARG A 129 -5.08 -3.47 -16.06
N GLY A 130 -4.89 -3.99 -14.86
CA GLY A 130 -5.42 -5.29 -14.44
C GLY A 130 -6.95 -5.40 -14.40
N LEU A 131 -7.67 -4.29 -14.53
CA LEU A 131 -9.12 -4.20 -14.38
C LEU A 131 -9.74 -3.63 -15.66
N ASP A 132 -10.74 -4.32 -16.20
CA ASP A 132 -11.33 -4.02 -17.52
C ASP A 132 -12.37 -2.89 -17.47
N TYR A 133 -12.74 -2.40 -16.27
CA TYR A 133 -13.72 -1.35 -16.09
C TYR A 133 -13.18 0.08 -16.31
N TYR A 134 -11.87 0.25 -16.39
CA TYR A 134 -11.29 1.57 -16.65
C TYR A 134 -11.68 2.11 -18.02
N THR A 135 -11.94 3.42 -18.06
CA THR A 135 -12.27 4.21 -19.25
C THR A 135 -11.42 5.47 -19.28
N LYS A 136 -11.29 6.12 -20.44
CA LYS A 136 -10.55 7.39 -20.58
C LYS A 136 -9.19 7.34 -19.84
N THR A 137 -8.96 8.23 -18.89
CA THR A 137 -7.69 8.36 -18.14
C THR A 137 -7.36 7.15 -17.30
N THR A 138 -6.14 6.62 -17.44
CA THR A 138 -5.59 5.62 -16.52
C THR A 138 -4.11 5.88 -16.28
N PHE A 139 -3.64 5.52 -15.09
CA PHE A 139 -2.28 5.84 -14.66
C PHE A 139 -1.72 4.80 -13.69
N GLU A 140 -0.40 4.73 -13.63
CA GLU A 140 0.33 3.87 -12.72
C GLU A 140 1.62 4.56 -12.24
N PHE A 141 1.84 4.51 -10.94
CA PHE A 141 3.12 4.89 -10.36
C PHE A 141 4.02 3.67 -10.30
N VAL A 142 5.20 3.78 -10.89
CA VAL A 142 6.18 2.70 -10.96
C VAL A 142 7.51 3.14 -10.35
N HIS A 143 8.19 2.19 -9.69
CA HIS A 143 9.50 2.42 -9.08
C HIS A 143 10.48 1.36 -9.56
N ASP A 144 11.50 1.76 -10.34
CA ASP A 144 12.41 0.83 -11.02
C ASP A 144 13.25 -0.01 -10.05
N GLY A 145 13.49 0.46 -8.84
CA GLY A 145 14.18 -0.29 -7.77
C GLY A 145 13.46 -1.55 -7.28
N LEU A 146 12.19 -1.76 -7.67
CA LEU A 146 11.40 -2.94 -7.27
C LEU A 146 11.43 -4.09 -8.29
N GLY A 147 12.25 -3.98 -9.35
CA GLY A 147 12.44 -5.04 -10.35
C GLY A 147 11.17 -5.32 -11.19
N ALA A 148 10.90 -6.61 -11.46
CA ALA A 148 9.84 -7.03 -12.39
C ALA A 148 8.42 -6.63 -11.99
N GLN A 149 8.17 -6.33 -10.73
CA GLN A 149 6.91 -5.83 -10.21
C GLN A 149 7.09 -4.40 -9.73
N SER A 150 7.29 -3.47 -10.65
CA SER A 150 7.63 -2.06 -10.37
C SER A 150 6.46 -1.19 -9.92
N GLY A 151 5.21 -1.57 -10.17
CA GLY A 151 4.03 -0.78 -9.79
C GLY A 151 3.90 -0.61 -8.27
N ILE A 152 3.81 0.62 -7.78
CA ILE A 152 3.60 0.96 -6.37
C ILE A 152 2.18 1.44 -6.07
N GLY A 153 1.45 1.85 -7.10
CA GLY A 153 0.05 2.24 -7.04
C GLY A 153 -0.44 2.73 -8.38
N GLY A 154 -1.70 3.05 -8.46
CA GLY A 154 -2.29 3.56 -9.68
C GLY A 154 -3.81 3.58 -9.64
N GLY A 155 -4.40 4.08 -10.70
CA GLY A 155 -5.83 4.29 -10.78
C GLY A 155 -6.29 4.63 -12.18
N GLY A 156 -7.47 5.23 -12.23
CA GLY A 156 -8.05 5.70 -13.48
C GLY A 156 -9.53 5.99 -13.36
N ARG A 157 -10.09 6.48 -14.44
CA ARG A 157 -11.53 6.74 -14.60
C ARG A 157 -12.27 5.44 -14.91
N TYR A 158 -13.49 5.31 -14.40
CA TYR A 158 -14.33 4.12 -14.55
C TYR A 158 -15.80 4.48 -14.77
N ASP A 159 -16.05 5.31 -15.79
CA ASP A 159 -17.41 5.68 -16.20
C ASP A 159 -18.22 4.43 -16.58
N GLY A 160 -19.48 4.37 -16.13
CA GLY A 160 -20.39 3.25 -16.37
C GLY A 160 -20.24 2.06 -15.40
N LEU A 161 -19.19 1.99 -14.57
CA LEU A 161 -19.02 0.89 -13.59
C LEU A 161 -20.18 0.85 -12.59
N MET A 162 -20.58 2.00 -12.07
CA MET A 162 -21.68 2.10 -11.09
C MET A 162 -22.99 1.54 -11.65
N ALA A 163 -23.31 1.85 -12.91
CA ALA A 163 -24.50 1.33 -13.60
C ALA A 163 -24.39 -0.19 -13.81
N GLN A 164 -23.22 -0.72 -14.17
CA GLN A 164 -22.98 -2.16 -14.38
C GLN A 164 -23.21 -2.98 -13.09
N ILE A 165 -22.94 -2.41 -11.92
CA ILE A 165 -23.20 -3.08 -10.65
C ILE A 165 -24.57 -2.78 -10.04
N GLY A 166 -25.47 -2.14 -10.83
CA GLY A 166 -26.86 -1.87 -10.44
C GLY A 166 -27.08 -0.56 -9.72
N GLY A 167 -26.11 0.35 -9.68
CA GLY A 167 -26.21 1.70 -9.14
C GLY A 167 -26.68 2.73 -10.18
N GLN A 168 -26.58 4.00 -9.80
CA GLN A 168 -26.80 5.13 -10.73
C GLN A 168 -25.65 5.20 -11.74
N ASP A 169 -25.94 5.71 -12.95
CA ASP A 169 -24.88 5.96 -13.94
C ASP A 169 -24.12 7.23 -13.57
N LEU A 170 -23.08 7.04 -12.78
CA LEU A 170 -22.18 8.10 -12.28
C LEU A 170 -20.78 7.87 -12.79
N SER A 171 -20.15 8.95 -13.23
CA SER A 171 -18.71 8.95 -13.50
C SER A 171 -17.92 8.80 -12.21
N GLY A 172 -16.77 8.15 -12.29
CA GLY A 172 -15.87 7.99 -11.16
C GLY A 172 -14.41 7.95 -11.60
N ILE A 173 -13.55 8.46 -10.74
CA ILE A 173 -12.10 8.35 -10.85
C ILE A 173 -11.51 8.12 -9.47
N GLY A 174 -10.50 7.26 -9.39
CA GLY A 174 -9.83 7.02 -8.13
C GLY A 174 -8.49 6.32 -8.28
N PHE A 175 -7.82 6.13 -7.15
CA PHE A 175 -6.56 5.40 -7.09
C PHE A 175 -6.44 4.52 -5.85
N GLY A 176 -5.58 3.50 -5.95
CA GLY A 176 -5.09 2.72 -4.83
C GLY A 176 -3.57 2.78 -4.73
N LEU A 177 -3.04 3.11 -3.54
CA LEU A 177 -1.61 3.07 -3.24
C LEU A 177 -1.29 1.84 -2.42
N GLY A 178 -0.29 1.06 -2.87
CA GLY A 178 0.19 -0.13 -2.17
C GLY A 178 1.10 0.25 -1.01
N VAL A 179 0.63 0.09 0.24
CA VAL A 179 1.43 0.48 1.43
C VAL A 179 2.73 -0.31 1.52
N ASP A 180 2.68 -1.65 1.43
CA ASP A 180 3.87 -2.49 1.50
C ASP A 180 4.85 -2.17 0.36
N ARG A 181 4.32 -1.89 -0.84
CA ARG A 181 5.14 -1.53 -2.00
C ARG A 181 5.78 -0.16 -1.86
N THR A 182 5.09 0.78 -1.21
CA THR A 182 5.65 2.10 -0.88
C THR A 182 6.80 1.96 0.13
N VAL A 183 6.66 1.11 1.15
CA VAL A 183 7.74 0.83 2.11
C VAL A 183 8.95 0.22 1.42
N LEU A 184 8.75 -0.79 0.55
CA LEU A 184 9.84 -1.41 -0.22
C LEU A 184 10.55 -0.38 -1.14
N ALA A 185 9.80 0.56 -1.74
CA ALA A 185 10.37 1.62 -2.56
C ALA A 185 11.20 2.60 -1.73
N LEU A 186 10.71 3.01 -0.55
CA LEU A 186 11.46 3.84 0.40
C LEU A 186 12.76 3.15 0.86
N GLU A 187 12.70 1.86 1.16
CA GLU A 187 13.88 1.05 1.49
C GLU A 187 14.89 1.01 0.32
N ALA A 188 14.40 0.85 -0.92
CA ALA A 188 15.25 0.84 -2.12
C ALA A 188 15.93 2.21 -2.37
N GLU A 189 15.29 3.31 -1.99
CA GLU A 189 15.89 4.66 -2.02
C GLU A 189 16.78 4.97 -0.82
N GLY A 190 16.84 4.07 0.19
CA GLY A 190 17.60 4.29 1.42
C GLY A 190 16.97 5.37 2.31
N VAL A 191 15.67 5.64 2.15
CA VAL A 191 14.95 6.59 2.99
C VAL A 191 14.78 5.99 4.38
N THR A 192 15.42 6.61 5.37
CA THR A 192 15.24 6.24 6.78
C THR A 192 14.08 7.04 7.34
N LEU A 193 13.01 6.36 7.72
CA LEU A 193 11.90 7.00 8.42
C LEU A 193 12.34 7.27 9.87
N GLU A 194 12.82 8.49 10.14
CA GLU A 194 13.16 8.90 11.50
C GLU A 194 11.92 8.79 12.42
N GLY A 195 12.10 8.20 13.58
CA GLY A 195 11.04 8.04 14.60
C GLY A 195 10.18 6.78 14.46
N VAL A 196 10.38 5.96 13.43
CA VAL A 196 9.73 4.64 13.28
C VAL A 196 10.59 3.52 13.88
N GLU A 197 11.39 3.81 14.89
CA GLU A 197 11.88 2.73 15.73
C GLU A 197 10.65 2.00 16.31
N ARG A 198 10.54 0.71 16.07
CA ARG A 198 9.59 -0.14 16.80
C ARG A 198 9.99 -0.09 18.27
N ARG A 199 9.53 0.93 18.97
CA ARG A 199 9.73 1.04 20.41
C ARG A 199 8.55 0.41 21.09
N VAL A 200 8.75 -0.80 21.55
CA VAL A 200 7.94 -1.35 22.62
C VAL A 200 8.52 -0.79 23.93
N ASP A 201 7.78 0.07 24.61
CA ASP A 201 8.25 0.58 25.89
C ASP A 201 8.22 -0.52 26.95
N VAL A 202 7.15 -1.31 26.96
CA VAL A 202 6.90 -2.34 27.97
C VAL A 202 6.53 -3.68 27.34
N PHE A 203 7.22 -4.75 27.69
CA PHE A 203 6.96 -6.10 27.22
C PHE A 203 6.48 -7.00 28.36
N GLY A 204 5.26 -7.55 28.22
CA GLY A 204 4.64 -8.43 29.24
C GLY A 204 5.14 -9.88 29.17
N VAL A 205 5.52 -10.41 30.32
CA VAL A 205 5.97 -11.80 30.52
C VAL A 205 5.13 -12.44 31.62
N GLY A 206 4.06 -13.13 31.26
CA GLY A 206 3.24 -13.95 32.18
C GLY A 206 3.74 -15.38 32.20
N ILE A 207 3.99 -15.93 33.38
CA ILE A 207 4.45 -17.31 33.58
C ILE A 207 3.37 -18.11 34.31
N GLY A 208 2.75 -19.04 33.62
CA GLY A 208 1.57 -19.76 34.03
C GLY A 208 0.28 -19.18 33.42
N GLU A 209 -0.76 -19.97 33.33
CA GLU A 209 -2.01 -19.62 32.64
C GLU A 209 -2.69 -18.39 33.23
N LYS A 210 -2.89 -18.36 34.56
CA LYS A 210 -3.53 -17.24 35.26
C LYS A 210 -2.70 -15.93 35.17
N ALA A 211 -1.38 -16.05 35.29
CA ALA A 211 -0.48 -14.91 35.17
C ALA A 211 -0.50 -14.37 33.74
N GLN A 212 -0.59 -15.21 32.73
CA GLN A 212 -0.68 -14.80 31.32
C GLN A 212 -2.00 -14.09 31.02
N GLU A 213 -3.12 -14.61 31.53
CA GLU A 213 -4.43 -13.96 31.42
C GLU A 213 -4.41 -12.55 32.07
N ARG A 214 -3.94 -12.44 33.32
CA ARG A 214 -3.85 -11.14 34.01
C ARG A 214 -2.88 -10.18 33.32
N MET A 215 -1.75 -10.69 32.81
CA MET A 215 -0.80 -9.89 32.02
C MET A 215 -1.46 -9.33 30.77
N ALA A 216 -2.25 -10.11 30.04
CA ALA A 216 -2.94 -9.63 28.85
C ALA A 216 -3.89 -8.46 29.15
N LEU A 217 -4.61 -8.52 30.29
CA LEU A 217 -5.46 -7.43 30.75
C LEU A 217 -4.63 -6.19 31.10
N LEU A 218 -3.54 -6.34 31.85
CA LEU A 218 -2.64 -5.24 32.23
C LEU A 218 -2.02 -4.57 30.99
N ILE A 219 -1.60 -5.35 30.02
CA ILE A 219 -1.06 -4.82 28.74
C ILE A 219 -2.10 -3.99 28.00
N ASN A 220 -3.37 -4.43 27.99
CA ASN A 220 -4.44 -3.65 27.37
C ASN A 220 -4.72 -2.35 28.15
N GLU A 221 -4.71 -2.40 29.48
CA GLU A 221 -4.84 -1.20 30.35
C GLU A 221 -3.72 -0.19 30.07
N LEU A 222 -2.47 -0.66 29.94
CA LEU A 222 -1.30 0.20 29.63
C LEU A 222 -1.40 0.82 28.22
N ARG A 223 -1.89 0.08 27.22
CA ARG A 223 -2.17 0.62 25.87
C ARG A 223 -3.20 1.73 25.92
N ALA A 224 -4.27 1.55 26.70
CA ALA A 224 -5.29 2.60 26.88
C ALA A 224 -4.71 3.85 27.55
N ALA A 225 -3.67 3.70 28.37
CA ALA A 225 -2.90 4.81 28.95
C ALA A 225 -1.82 5.40 28.02
N GLY A 226 -1.75 4.97 26.74
CA GLY A 226 -0.83 5.50 25.73
C GLY A 226 0.59 4.93 25.79
N ILE A 227 0.84 3.85 26.54
CA ILE A 227 2.15 3.19 26.62
C ILE A 227 2.24 2.12 25.51
N SER A 228 3.31 2.17 24.71
CA SER A 228 3.57 1.18 23.68
C SER A 228 3.93 -0.17 24.29
N THR A 229 3.09 -1.18 24.12
CA THR A 229 3.25 -2.48 24.78
C THR A 229 3.08 -3.66 23.85
N ASP A 230 3.83 -4.74 24.14
CA ASP A 230 3.66 -6.07 23.57
C ASP A 230 3.80 -7.13 24.66
N MET A 231 3.56 -8.41 24.37
CA MET A 231 3.70 -9.48 25.34
C MET A 231 4.11 -10.82 24.73
N ALA A 232 4.58 -11.72 25.55
CA ALA A 232 4.86 -13.08 25.14
C ALA A 232 3.55 -13.90 25.02
N TYR A 233 3.38 -14.59 23.91
CA TYR A 233 2.26 -15.49 23.63
C TYR A 233 2.72 -16.96 23.55
N GLY A 234 1.79 -17.90 23.64
CA GLY A 234 2.02 -19.34 23.40
C GLY A 234 2.72 -20.07 24.54
N GLY A 235 2.49 -19.68 25.80
CA GLY A 235 2.93 -20.41 26.99
C GLY A 235 4.46 -20.53 27.11
N ARG A 236 5.19 -19.53 26.63
CA ARG A 236 6.66 -19.54 26.67
C ARG A 236 7.19 -19.40 28.09
N GLY A 237 8.16 -20.22 28.46
CA GLY A 237 8.86 -20.05 29.74
C GLY A 237 9.68 -18.74 29.76
N LEU A 238 10.07 -18.29 30.97
CA LEU A 238 10.72 -16.99 31.23
C LEU A 238 11.87 -16.67 30.25
N LYS A 239 12.79 -17.63 30.01
CA LYS A 239 13.92 -17.42 29.10
C LYS A 239 13.48 -17.15 27.65
N GLY A 240 12.45 -17.84 27.18
CA GLY A 240 11.93 -17.66 25.82
C GLY A 240 11.14 -16.34 25.67
N ALA A 241 10.38 -15.96 26.70
CA ALA A 241 9.65 -14.70 26.74
C ALA A 241 10.60 -13.50 26.81
N MET A 242 11.66 -13.53 27.61
CA MET A 242 12.69 -12.47 27.67
C MET A 242 13.42 -12.27 26.36
N LYS A 243 13.73 -13.35 25.59
CA LYS A 243 14.24 -13.21 24.22
C LYS A 243 13.23 -12.52 23.27
N GLY A 244 11.94 -12.64 23.56
CA GLY A 244 10.89 -11.89 22.86
C GLY A 244 10.99 -10.41 23.14
N ALA A 245 11.16 -10.02 24.40
CA ALA A 245 11.36 -8.63 24.82
C ALA A 245 12.59 -7.98 24.16
N ASP A 246 13.71 -8.71 24.11
CA ASP A 246 14.94 -8.23 23.44
C ASP A 246 14.71 -8.00 21.94
N ARG A 247 14.05 -8.95 21.25
CA ARG A 247 13.73 -8.81 19.81
C ARG A 247 12.75 -7.69 19.51
N ALA A 248 11.83 -7.41 20.45
CA ALA A 248 10.89 -6.30 20.35
C ALA A 248 11.55 -4.95 20.60
N GLY A 249 12.83 -4.90 21.01
CA GLY A 249 13.51 -3.67 21.40
C GLY A 249 12.87 -3.01 22.60
N ALA A 250 12.25 -3.79 23.50
CA ALA A 250 11.56 -3.26 24.66
C ALA A 250 12.53 -2.61 25.66
N LYS A 251 12.10 -1.51 26.28
CA LYS A 251 12.88 -0.85 27.33
C LYS A 251 12.69 -1.53 28.67
N PHE A 252 11.48 -1.99 28.95
CA PHE A 252 11.11 -2.65 30.19
C PHE A 252 10.43 -3.97 29.94
N ALA A 253 10.63 -4.95 30.83
CA ALA A 253 9.87 -6.18 30.87
C ALA A 253 9.06 -6.23 32.17
N LEU A 254 7.75 -6.55 32.05
CA LEU A 254 6.90 -6.86 33.19
C LEU A 254 6.93 -8.37 33.41
N VAL A 255 7.37 -8.82 34.55
CA VAL A 255 7.39 -10.24 34.90
C VAL A 255 6.30 -10.52 35.95
N LEU A 256 5.40 -11.44 35.64
CA LEU A 256 4.31 -11.86 36.49
C LEU A 256 4.27 -13.39 36.52
N GLY A 257 4.53 -13.96 37.68
CA GLY A 257 4.35 -15.37 37.97
C GLY A 257 3.26 -15.57 39.02
N ASP A 258 3.05 -16.81 39.47
CA ASP A 258 2.01 -17.15 40.44
C ASP A 258 2.22 -16.40 41.77
N ARG A 259 3.44 -16.24 42.24
CA ARG A 259 3.76 -15.54 43.49
C ARG A 259 3.45 -14.05 43.43
N GLU A 260 3.84 -13.39 42.33
CA GLU A 260 3.54 -11.98 42.11
C GLU A 260 2.03 -11.76 41.95
N LEU A 261 1.35 -12.70 41.27
CA LEU A 261 -0.10 -12.67 41.10
C LEU A 261 -0.83 -12.77 42.43
N GLU A 262 -0.44 -13.72 43.30
CA GLU A 262 -1.00 -13.90 44.63
C GLU A 262 -0.74 -12.67 45.54
N ALA A 263 0.41 -12.04 45.40
CA ALA A 263 0.76 -10.82 46.13
C ALA A 263 0.08 -9.55 45.57
N GLY A 264 -0.55 -9.60 44.40
CA GLY A 264 -1.12 -8.45 43.74
C GLY A 264 -0.03 -7.48 43.23
N GLU A 265 1.11 -8.00 42.84
CA GLU A 265 2.29 -7.25 42.46
C GLU A 265 2.79 -7.66 41.07
N VAL A 266 3.63 -6.86 40.44
CA VAL A 266 4.33 -7.16 39.21
C VAL A 266 5.75 -6.62 39.26
N THR A 267 6.73 -7.37 38.74
CA THR A 267 8.12 -6.93 38.66
C THR A 267 8.34 -6.19 37.33
N VAL A 268 8.74 -4.92 37.42
CA VAL A 268 9.19 -4.07 36.30
C VAL A 268 10.71 -4.16 36.22
N LYS A 269 11.21 -4.72 35.13
CA LYS A 269 12.64 -4.87 34.88
C LYS A 269 13.08 -3.93 33.76
N ASN A 270 14.06 -3.07 34.02
CA ASN A 270 14.74 -2.28 33.01
C ASN A 270 15.70 -3.17 32.23
N LEU A 271 15.59 -3.21 30.90
CA LEU A 271 16.40 -4.09 30.05
C LEU A 271 17.77 -3.48 29.68
N ALA A 272 17.96 -2.16 29.92
CA ALA A 272 19.24 -1.51 29.64
C ALA A 272 20.27 -1.71 30.75
N ASP A 273 19.87 -1.57 32.04
CA ASP A 273 20.74 -1.65 33.18
C ASP A 273 20.47 -2.86 34.11
N HIS A 274 19.46 -3.65 33.76
CA HIS A 274 18.98 -4.81 34.50
C HIS A 274 18.45 -4.53 35.92
N SER A 275 18.24 -3.26 36.27
CA SER A 275 17.55 -2.91 37.52
C SER A 275 16.10 -3.42 37.50
N GLN A 276 15.56 -3.65 38.68
CA GLN A 276 14.17 -4.10 38.80
C GLN A 276 13.49 -3.49 40.03
N VAL A 277 12.21 -3.27 39.92
CA VAL A 277 11.34 -2.82 41.02
C VAL A 277 10.04 -3.60 40.99
N THR A 278 9.51 -3.94 42.16
CA THR A 278 8.20 -4.56 42.29
C THR A 278 7.18 -3.50 42.65
N VAL A 279 6.07 -3.44 41.92
CA VAL A 279 5.00 -2.46 42.11
C VAL A 279 3.64 -3.16 42.14
N ALA A 280 2.60 -2.46 42.57
CA ALA A 280 1.25 -2.98 42.54
C ALA A 280 0.84 -3.41 41.12
N LEU A 281 0.06 -4.49 40.98
CA LEU A 281 -0.40 -5.04 39.71
C LEU A 281 -1.52 -4.18 39.12
N SER A 282 -1.20 -2.92 38.80
CA SER A 282 -2.11 -1.96 38.18
C SER A 282 -1.38 -1.15 37.09
N ALA A 283 -2.14 -0.67 36.10
CA ALA A 283 -1.59 0.14 35.03
C ALA A 283 -0.98 1.45 35.53
N GLU A 284 -1.59 2.09 36.53
CA GLU A 284 -1.09 3.33 37.14
C GLU A 284 0.28 3.13 37.81
N ALA A 285 0.43 2.07 38.61
CA ALA A 285 1.67 1.80 39.31
C ALA A 285 2.81 1.47 38.33
N VAL A 286 2.52 0.67 37.30
CA VAL A 286 3.49 0.34 36.25
C VAL A 286 3.85 1.58 35.45
N ALA A 287 2.88 2.40 35.02
CA ALA A 287 3.15 3.64 34.30
C ALA A 287 4.04 4.61 35.09
N ALA A 288 3.75 4.77 36.37
CA ALA A 288 4.57 5.60 37.27
C ALA A 288 6.01 5.09 37.39
N ALA A 289 6.20 3.76 37.52
CA ALA A 289 7.52 3.14 37.60
C ALA A 289 8.32 3.31 36.29
N VAL A 290 7.68 3.13 35.14
CA VAL A 290 8.29 3.31 33.82
C VAL A 290 8.69 4.77 33.61
N GLN A 291 7.83 5.74 33.96
CA GLN A 291 8.10 7.17 33.83
C GLN A 291 9.23 7.61 34.75
N ALA A 292 9.25 7.17 36.01
CA ALA A 292 10.31 7.50 36.97
C ALA A 292 11.70 7.06 36.49
N GLN A 293 11.79 5.90 35.83
CA GLN A 293 13.04 5.38 35.28
C GLN A 293 13.44 6.05 33.93
N HIS A 294 12.53 6.72 33.25
CA HIS A 294 12.82 7.56 32.08
C HIS A 294 13.42 8.93 32.48
N ALA A 295 13.08 9.44 33.64
CA ALA A 295 13.50 10.79 34.12
C ALA A 295 14.93 10.81 34.69
N ILE A 296 15.59 9.68 34.84
CA ILE A 296 16.96 9.55 35.44
C ILE A 296 18.06 9.56 34.34
N LYS A 297 17.74 9.96 33.10
CA LYS A 297 18.73 10.18 32.03
C LYS A 297 18.89 11.68 31.72
#